data_c621d53c5d7382150ead156c8fc6b947
#
_entry.id   c621d53c5d7382150ead156c8fc6b947
#
_cell.length_a   1.000
_cell.length_b   1.000
_cell.length_c   1.000
_cell.angle_alpha   90.00
_cell.angle_beta   90.00
_cell.angle_gamma   90.00
#
_symmetry.space_group_name_H-M   'P 1'
#
loop_
_entity.id
_entity.type
_entity.pdbx_description
1 polymer ?
#
loop_
_entity_poly.entity_id
_entity_poly.type
_entity_poly.pdbx_seq_one_letter_code
_entity_poly.pdbx_strand_id
1 'polypeptide(L)' 'MKAYILIETKPGTSEEVVKAVKARVKDVLHADSVYGRHDVIVVIEASSLERINEIVYKVVEKDPNIVHTETSITLF' A
#
# COMPACT_ATOMS: atom_id res chain seq x y z
N MET A 1 -13.23 6.36 -4.07
CA MET A 1 -12.80 5.11 -4.71
C MET A 1 -11.88 4.36 -3.76
N LYS A 2 -12.30 3.21 -3.30
CA LYS A 2 -11.57 2.43 -2.31
C LYS A 2 -10.70 1.38 -3.00
N ALA A 3 -9.47 1.22 -2.55
CA ALA A 3 -8.55 0.24 -3.10
C ALA A 3 -7.77 -0.47 -2.00
N TYR A 4 -7.41 -1.71 -2.28
CA TYR A 4 -6.54 -2.53 -1.43
C TYR A 4 -5.21 -2.69 -2.16
N ILE A 5 -4.13 -2.37 -1.47
CA ILE A 5 -2.78 -2.55 -1.99
C ILE A 5 -2.12 -3.66 -1.19
N LEU A 6 -1.85 -4.78 -1.86
CA LEU A 6 -1.24 -5.96 -1.26
C LEU A 6 0.26 -5.88 -1.55
N ILE A 7 1.07 -5.90 -0.51
CA ILE A 7 2.49 -5.58 -0.63
C ILE A 7 3.35 -6.75 -0.13
N GLU A 8 4.33 -7.12 -0.94
CA GLU A 8 5.41 -8.00 -0.51
C GLU A 8 6.62 -7.13 -0.16
N THR A 9 7.21 -7.38 0.99
CA THR A 9 8.37 -6.61 1.47
C THR A 9 9.59 -7.51 1.59
N LYS A 10 10.76 -6.88 1.65
CA LYS A 10 11.98 -7.58 2.04
C LYS A 10 11.82 -8.15 3.44
N PRO A 11 12.43 -9.32 3.75
CA PRO A 11 12.31 -9.92 5.06
C PRO A 11 12.65 -8.95 6.19
N GLY A 12 11.78 -8.90 7.21
CA GLY A 12 11.99 -8.07 8.39
C GLY A 12 11.68 -6.59 8.25
N THR A 13 11.10 -6.14 7.11
CA THR A 13 10.87 -4.72 6.86
C THR A 13 9.40 -4.31 6.83
N SER A 14 8.47 -5.21 7.09
CA SER A 14 7.04 -4.91 6.95
C SER A 14 6.58 -3.79 7.88
N GLU A 15 7.08 -3.73 9.10
CA GLU A 15 6.72 -2.66 10.04
C GLU A 15 7.18 -1.29 9.54
N GLU A 16 8.40 -1.21 9.01
CA GLU A 16 8.94 0.02 8.44
C GLU A 16 8.12 0.49 7.25
N VAL A 17 7.67 -0.46 6.40
CA VAL A 17 6.83 -0.16 5.25
C VAL A 17 5.48 0.40 5.69
N VAL A 18 4.86 -0.20 6.71
CA VAL A 18 3.59 0.31 7.27
C VAL A 18 3.76 1.75 7.74
N LYS A 19 4.81 2.02 8.50
CA LYS A 19 5.08 3.38 9.01
C LYS A 19 5.32 4.37 7.89
N ALA A 20 6.08 3.98 6.87
CA ALA A 20 6.39 4.84 5.73
C ALA A 20 5.15 5.20 4.92
N VAL A 21 4.30 4.21 4.66
CA VAL A 21 3.06 4.43 3.90
C VAL A 21 2.13 5.36 4.67
N LYS A 22 1.95 5.12 5.97
CA LYS A 22 1.11 6.00 6.80
C LYS A 22 1.62 7.42 6.84
N ALA A 23 2.93 7.62 6.84
CA ALA A 23 3.52 8.94 6.89
C ALA A 23 3.40 9.71 5.57
N ARG A 24 3.43 8.99 4.44
CA ARG A 24 3.51 9.60 3.11
C ARG A 24 2.20 9.71 2.37
N VAL A 25 1.21 8.90 2.73
CA VAL A 25 -0.07 8.82 2.01
C VAL A 25 -1.21 9.19 2.94
N LYS A 26 -1.79 10.36 2.73
CA LYS A 26 -2.92 10.84 3.55
C LYS A 26 -4.20 10.05 3.31
N ASP A 27 -4.32 9.39 2.18
CA ASP A 27 -5.53 8.65 1.76
C ASP A 27 -5.67 7.30 2.47
N VAL A 28 -4.72 6.89 3.29
CA VAL A 28 -4.73 5.62 3.98
C VAL A 28 -5.82 5.55 5.02
N LEU A 29 -6.69 4.54 4.91
CA LEU A 29 -7.65 4.18 5.95
C LEU A 29 -7.02 3.21 6.94
N HIS A 30 -6.33 2.20 6.42
CA HIS A 30 -5.64 1.18 7.22
C HIS A 30 -4.35 0.78 6.52
N ALA A 31 -3.33 0.48 7.31
CA ALA A 31 -2.11 -0.13 6.83
C ALA A 31 -1.62 -1.07 7.91
N ASP A 32 -1.59 -2.37 7.59
CA ASP A 32 -1.30 -3.41 8.56
C ASP A 32 -0.20 -4.34 8.05
N SER A 33 0.71 -4.69 8.95
CA SER A 33 1.63 -5.80 8.74
C SER A 33 0.85 -7.07 9.04
N VAL A 34 0.90 -8.04 8.14
CA VAL A 34 0.10 -9.25 8.25
C VAL A 34 0.97 -10.49 8.11
N TYR A 35 0.44 -11.61 8.56
CA TYR A 35 1.07 -12.90 8.41
C TYR A 35 0.31 -13.71 7.35
N GLY A 36 0.94 -13.96 6.23
CA GLY A 36 0.29 -14.67 5.15
C GLY A 36 1.05 -14.54 3.83
N ARG A 37 0.32 -14.62 2.74
CA ARG A 37 0.90 -14.55 1.39
C ARG A 37 1.55 -13.19 1.09
N HIS A 38 0.96 -12.14 1.62
CA HIS A 38 1.52 -10.79 1.52
C HIS A 38 1.98 -10.35 2.90
N ASP A 39 2.86 -9.37 2.96
CA ASP A 39 3.43 -8.90 4.21
C ASP A 39 2.71 -7.67 4.77
N VAL A 40 2.17 -6.84 3.89
CA VAL A 40 1.47 -5.62 4.27
C VAL A 40 0.21 -5.48 3.41
N ILE A 41 -0.88 -5.07 4.04
CA ILE A 41 -2.12 -4.72 3.35
C ILE A 41 -2.44 -3.27 3.67
N VAL A 42 -2.59 -2.46 2.62
CA VAL A 42 -2.96 -1.06 2.74
C VAL A 42 -4.33 -0.85 2.12
N VAL A 43 -5.20 -0.17 2.85
CA VAL A 43 -6.51 0.22 2.35
C VAL A 43 -6.53 1.73 2.21
N ILE A 44 -6.85 2.20 1.02
CA ILE A 44 -6.93 3.63 0.74
C ILE A 44 -8.32 4.01 0.25
N GLU A 45 -8.70 5.26 0.51
CA GLU A 45 -9.87 5.89 -0.09
C GLU A 45 -9.37 7.09 -0.88
N ALA A 46 -9.37 6.98 -2.20
CA ALA A 46 -8.85 8.01 -3.09
C ALA A 46 -9.95 8.65 -3.91
N SER A 47 -9.75 9.89 -4.33
CA SER A 47 -10.75 10.64 -5.07
C SER A 47 -10.93 10.16 -6.51
N SER A 48 -9.93 9.47 -7.07
CA SER A 48 -9.95 9.05 -8.47
C SER A 48 -8.96 7.93 -8.73
N LEU A 49 -9.11 7.28 -9.89
CA LEU A 49 -8.16 6.29 -10.37
C LEU A 49 -6.76 6.91 -10.54
N GLU A 50 -6.71 8.16 -11.00
CA GLU A 50 -5.43 8.87 -11.15
C GLU A 50 -4.71 8.99 -9.82
N ARG A 51 -5.46 9.30 -8.75
CA ARG A 51 -4.87 9.39 -7.42
C ARG A 51 -4.36 8.05 -6.93
N ILE A 52 -5.08 6.96 -7.22
CA ILE A 52 -4.62 5.61 -6.88
C ILE A 52 -3.29 5.30 -7.59
N ASN A 53 -3.22 5.59 -8.88
CA ASN A 53 -2.01 5.37 -9.66
C ASN A 53 -0.84 6.20 -9.11
N GLU A 54 -1.10 7.44 -8.72
CA GLU A 54 -0.10 8.31 -8.14
C GLU A 54 0.47 7.72 -6.85
N ILE A 55 -0.42 7.24 -5.97
CA ILE A 55 0.00 6.61 -4.70
C ILE A 55 0.86 5.39 -4.99
N VAL A 56 0.41 4.51 -5.87
CA VAL A 56 1.13 3.27 -6.18
C VAL A 56 2.50 3.57 -6.80
N TYR A 57 2.53 4.38 -7.86
CA TYR A 57 3.78 4.59 -8.60
C TYR A 57 4.75 5.56 -7.95
N LYS A 58 4.26 6.61 -7.32
CA LYS A 58 5.14 7.65 -6.77
C LYS A 58 5.53 7.43 -5.34
N VAL A 59 4.74 6.69 -4.57
CA VAL A 59 5.02 6.48 -3.15
C VAL A 59 5.37 5.02 -2.89
N VAL A 60 4.44 4.12 -3.19
CA VAL A 60 4.60 2.70 -2.83
C VAL A 60 5.76 2.07 -3.56
N GLU A 61 5.83 2.22 -4.87
CA GLU A 61 6.89 1.60 -5.66
C GLU A 61 8.27 2.26 -5.51
N LYS A 62 8.32 3.40 -4.85
CA LYS A 62 9.60 4.07 -4.56
C LYS A 62 10.25 3.58 -3.27
N ASP A 63 9.54 2.83 -2.45
CA ASP A 63 10.10 2.31 -1.21
C ASP A 63 11.05 1.15 -1.51
N PRO A 64 12.33 1.24 -1.10
CA PRO A 64 13.31 0.21 -1.41
C PRO A 64 13.05 -1.13 -0.71
N ASN A 65 12.21 -1.15 0.30
CA ASN A 65 11.85 -2.37 1.01
C ASN A 65 10.68 -3.11 0.37
N ILE A 66 10.02 -2.51 -0.61
CA ILE A 66 8.89 -3.13 -1.29
C ILE A 66 9.39 -3.90 -2.51
N VAL A 67 9.04 -5.17 -2.56
CA VAL A 67 9.47 -6.09 -3.63
C VAL A 67 8.41 -6.18 -4.72
N HIS A 68 7.14 -6.27 -4.34
CA HIS A 68 6.04 -6.45 -5.28
C HIS A 68 4.74 -5.91 -4.69
N THR A 69 3.88 -5.40 -5.55
CA THR A 69 2.56 -4.91 -5.14
C THR A 69 1.47 -5.41 -6.08
N GLU A 70 0.28 -5.59 -5.53
CA GLU A 70 -0.94 -5.86 -6.28
C GLU A 70 -2.00 -4.89 -5.79
N THR A 71 -2.71 -4.26 -6.70
CA THR A 71 -3.77 -3.31 -6.35
C THR A 71 -5.13 -3.84 -6.81
N SER A 72 -6.08 -3.88 -5.89
CA SER A 72 -7.46 -4.26 -6.18
C SER A 72 -8.38 -3.11 -5.85
N ILE A 73 -9.15 -2.66 -6.83
CA ILE A 73 -10.08 -1.55 -6.66
C ILE A 73 -11.47 -2.13 -6.43
N THR A 74 -12.18 -1.60 -5.42
CA THR A 74 -13.51 -2.10 -5.10
C THR A 74 -14.52 -1.71 -6.18
N LEU A 75 -15.47 -2.61 -6.43
CA LEU A 75 -16.57 -2.37 -7.36
C LEU A 75 -17.83 -1.86 -6.63
N PHE A 76 -17.99 -2.27 -5.38
CA PHE A 76 -19.14 -1.90 -4.56
C PHE A 76 -18.70 -1.32 -3.24
#